data_a88e6fb10160cc33e54771901f37dac3
#
_entry.id   a88e6fb10160cc33e54771901f37dac3
#
_cell.length_a   1.000
_cell.length_b   1.000
_cell.length_c   1.000
_cell.angle_alpha   90.00
_cell.angle_beta   90.00
_cell.angle_gamma   90.00
#
_symmetry.space_group_name_H-M   'P 1'
#
loop_
_entity.id
_entity.type
_entity.pdbx_description
1 polymer ?
#
loop_
_entity_poly.entity_id
_entity_poly.type
_entity_poly.pdbx_seq_one_letter_code
_entity_poly.pdbx_strand_id
1 'polypeptide(L)'
;PAPKEMIAGVPAHVDGRMIAISEAAGGQLINNDRMWHYTEGVKNWDPIWPNHGIRILPGPSSMWFDAKGNRFPAPSLPGFDSLGSLKMILDTGFDYSWFITTQKIVKKEFALSGSEQNPDFADKSWVKVLQQRILNKAATPAVEAFKEHGENFVVAQTLPELIAKMNGMEGNDLLSLDKIEAEIKARDLQVDNNFTKDAQIMAIHAARNYRGDKLQRTAKLHKILDPENGPLIGVKLNIITRKTLGGLQTNLDSQMLDASGTPIPGLFAAGEVAGFGGGGYHGYNALEGTFLGGCIFSGRQAGRADTIA
;
A
#
# COMPACT_ATOMS: atom_id res chain seq x y z
N PRO A 1 7.72 -15.27 9.85
CA PRO A 1 8.99 -14.59 9.57
C PRO A 1 8.80 -13.08 9.56
N ALA A 2 9.86 -12.30 9.84
CA ALA A 2 9.87 -10.86 9.70
C ALA A 2 10.53 -10.48 8.37
N PRO A 3 10.16 -9.36 7.73
CA PRO A 3 10.85 -8.88 6.54
C PRO A 3 12.30 -8.52 6.88
N LYS A 4 13.21 -8.79 5.96
CA LYS A 4 14.63 -8.44 6.09
C LYS A 4 14.86 -6.98 5.69
N GLU A 5 14.08 -6.52 4.73
CA GLU A 5 14.17 -5.17 4.18
C GLU A 5 12.77 -4.57 4.02
N MET A 6 12.64 -3.30 4.38
CA MET A 6 11.42 -2.50 4.18
C MET A 6 11.80 -1.10 3.73
N ILE A 7 11.02 -0.53 2.83
CA ILE A 7 11.14 0.88 2.46
C ILE A 7 10.32 1.77 3.39
N ALA A 8 10.72 3.04 3.55
CA ALA A 8 10.14 3.95 4.53
C ALA A 8 9.02 4.82 3.93
N GLY A 9 7.79 4.54 4.32
CA GLY A 9 6.61 5.31 3.92
C GLY A 9 6.30 6.50 4.83
N VAL A 10 7.22 6.90 5.70
CA VAL A 10 7.08 8.01 6.65
C VAL A 10 8.31 8.92 6.61
N PRO A 11 8.15 10.24 6.85
CA PRO A 11 9.27 11.17 6.88
C PRO A 11 10.32 10.80 7.93
N ALA A 12 11.60 11.10 7.66
CA ALA A 12 12.72 10.75 8.53
C ALA A 12 12.65 11.32 9.95
N HIS A 13 11.92 12.43 10.14
CA HIS A 13 11.73 13.04 11.47
C HIS A 13 10.71 12.30 12.34
N VAL A 14 9.94 11.36 11.78
CA VAL A 14 9.05 10.47 12.54
C VAL A 14 9.89 9.26 12.99
N ASP A 15 10.73 9.48 13.99
CA ASP A 15 11.80 8.56 14.40
C ASP A 15 11.54 7.83 15.73
N GLY A 16 10.38 8.07 16.35
CA GLY A 16 9.98 7.40 17.58
C GLY A 16 10.71 7.85 18.85
N ARG A 17 11.60 8.86 18.79
CA ARG A 17 12.39 9.29 19.97
C ARG A 17 11.53 9.68 21.19
N MET A 18 10.32 10.20 20.96
CA MET A 18 9.39 10.52 22.05
C MET A 18 8.88 9.29 22.79
N ILE A 19 8.86 8.13 22.17
CA ILE A 19 8.49 6.86 22.82
C ILE A 19 9.53 6.56 23.92
N ALA A 20 10.82 6.56 23.60
CA ALA A 20 11.87 6.31 24.57
C ALA A 20 11.90 7.34 25.71
N ILE A 21 11.64 8.62 25.41
CA ILE A 21 11.52 9.67 26.44
C ILE A 21 10.32 9.41 27.37
N SER A 22 9.20 8.96 26.79
CA SER A 22 7.99 8.66 27.56
C SER A 22 8.16 7.42 28.44
N GLU A 23 8.84 6.39 27.95
CA GLU A 23 9.19 5.19 28.75
C GLU A 23 10.14 5.57 29.91
N ALA A 24 11.13 6.43 29.66
CA ALA A 24 12.02 6.94 30.70
C ALA A 24 11.27 7.75 31.77
N ALA A 25 10.16 8.37 31.42
CA ALA A 25 9.26 9.06 32.37
C ALA A 25 8.28 8.13 33.09
N GLY A 26 8.37 6.80 32.86
CA GLY A 26 7.54 5.79 33.49
C GLY A 26 6.35 5.33 32.65
N GLY A 27 6.15 5.86 31.46
CA GLY A 27 5.08 5.44 30.54
C GLY A 27 5.28 4.02 30.01
N GLN A 28 4.21 3.27 29.84
CA GLN A 28 4.27 1.92 29.32
C GLN A 28 4.01 1.87 27.83
N LEU A 29 4.93 1.26 27.07
CA LEU A 29 4.74 0.89 25.68
C LEU A 29 4.14 -0.51 25.58
N ILE A 30 3.04 -0.67 24.81
CA ILE A 30 2.40 -1.96 24.59
C ILE A 30 2.18 -2.20 23.10
N ASN A 31 2.01 -3.49 22.72
CA ASN A 31 1.71 -3.90 21.36
C ASN A 31 2.75 -3.40 20.32
N ASN A 32 4.02 -3.29 20.71
CA ASN A 32 5.09 -2.79 19.84
C ASN A 32 5.43 -3.71 18.66
N ASP A 33 4.88 -4.93 18.65
CA ASP A 33 4.94 -5.88 17.53
C ASP A 33 3.91 -5.59 16.43
N ARG A 34 3.02 -4.59 16.62
CA ARG A 34 1.96 -4.26 15.68
C ARG A 34 2.36 -3.11 14.79
N MET A 35 2.47 -3.38 13.49
CA MET A 35 2.86 -2.40 12.48
C MET A 35 1.77 -2.29 11.41
N TRP A 36 1.47 -1.06 11.02
CA TRP A 36 0.74 -0.82 9.78
C TRP A 36 1.73 -0.76 8.62
N HIS A 37 1.59 -1.68 7.73
CA HIS A 37 2.41 -1.82 6.53
C HIS A 37 1.53 -1.91 5.29
N TYR A 38 2.16 -1.82 4.14
CA TYR A 38 1.56 -2.22 2.87
C TYR A 38 2.57 -3.08 2.11
N THR A 39 2.04 -3.88 1.20
CA THR A 39 2.82 -4.76 0.34
C THR A 39 3.00 -4.21 -1.08
N GLU A 40 2.43 -3.03 -1.36
CA GLU A 40 2.47 -2.36 -2.66
C GLU A 40 3.37 -1.12 -2.64
N GLY A 41 4.54 -1.24 -2.02
CA GLY A 41 5.54 -0.18 -1.95
C GLY A 41 6.47 -0.16 -3.15
N VAL A 42 6.82 1.03 -3.63
CA VAL A 42 7.87 1.26 -4.62
C VAL A 42 8.85 2.31 -4.09
N LYS A 43 10.14 2.15 -4.39
CA LYS A 43 11.14 3.15 -4.01
C LYS A 43 10.89 4.44 -4.79
N ASN A 44 10.92 5.56 -4.09
CA ASN A 44 10.74 6.85 -4.73
C ASN A 44 11.97 7.19 -5.59
N TRP A 45 11.75 7.48 -6.86
CA TRP A 45 12.80 7.89 -7.79
C TRP A 45 13.38 9.29 -7.45
N ASP A 46 12.61 10.12 -6.75
CA ASP A 46 13.01 11.44 -6.25
C ASP A 46 12.87 11.46 -4.70
N PRO A 47 13.80 10.83 -3.97
CA PRO A 47 13.65 10.60 -2.54
C PRO A 47 13.87 11.88 -1.73
N ILE A 48 12.95 12.19 -0.80
CA ILE A 48 13.02 13.32 0.13
C ILE A 48 13.78 12.94 1.43
N TRP A 49 13.79 11.64 1.76
CA TRP A 49 14.52 11.10 2.92
C TRP A 49 15.12 9.72 2.56
N PRO A 50 16.08 9.23 3.38
CA PRO A 50 16.68 7.91 3.11
C PRO A 50 15.64 6.80 3.05
N ASN A 51 15.78 5.91 2.07
CA ASN A 51 14.90 4.77 1.84
C ASN A 51 13.41 5.14 1.62
N HIS A 52 13.16 6.33 1.05
CA HIS A 52 11.83 6.86 0.81
C HIS A 52 11.02 5.96 -0.11
N GLY A 53 9.92 5.43 0.42
CA GLY A 53 8.98 4.59 -0.30
C GLY A 53 7.64 5.28 -0.57
N ILE A 54 7.05 4.99 -1.71
CA ILE A 54 5.72 5.43 -2.10
C ILE A 54 4.82 4.20 -2.19
N ARG A 55 3.60 4.28 -1.66
CA ARG A 55 2.60 3.23 -1.84
C ARG A 55 1.87 3.42 -3.17
N ILE A 56 1.76 2.36 -3.95
CA ILE A 56 0.74 2.27 -5.00
C ILE A 56 -0.59 1.92 -4.33
N LEU A 57 -1.64 2.69 -4.62
CA LEU A 57 -3.03 2.38 -4.27
C LEU A 57 -3.65 1.67 -5.48
N PRO A 58 -3.58 0.34 -5.56
CA PRO A 58 -3.97 -0.37 -6.77
C PRO A 58 -5.49 -0.52 -6.85
N GLY A 59 -5.99 -0.67 -8.08
CA GLY A 59 -7.26 -1.31 -8.33
C GLY A 59 -7.08 -2.83 -8.50
N PRO A 60 -8.16 -3.58 -8.73
CA PRO A 60 -8.13 -5.04 -8.68
C PRO A 60 -7.54 -5.72 -9.93
N SER A 61 -7.17 -4.98 -10.99
CA SER A 61 -6.95 -5.59 -12.31
C SER A 61 -5.52 -6.05 -12.60
N SER A 62 -4.50 -5.55 -11.88
CA SER A 62 -3.13 -6.03 -12.01
C SER A 62 -3.03 -7.49 -11.55
N MET A 63 -2.35 -8.34 -12.32
CA MET A 63 -2.06 -9.69 -11.85
C MET A 63 -0.91 -9.65 -10.84
N TRP A 64 -1.08 -10.33 -9.72
CA TRP A 64 -0.13 -10.32 -8.62
C TRP A 64 0.58 -11.66 -8.49
N PHE A 65 1.90 -11.61 -8.50
CA PHE A 65 2.78 -12.78 -8.42
C PHE A 65 3.77 -12.63 -7.26
N ASP A 66 4.11 -13.74 -6.65
CA ASP A 66 5.22 -13.79 -5.70
C ASP A 66 6.58 -13.66 -6.40
N ALA A 67 7.66 -13.62 -5.62
CA ALA A 67 9.03 -13.53 -6.15
C ALA A 67 9.42 -14.71 -7.05
N LYS A 68 8.72 -15.84 -6.97
CA LYS A 68 8.97 -17.08 -7.76
C LYS A 68 8.01 -17.24 -8.95
N GLY A 69 7.20 -16.21 -9.23
CA GLY A 69 6.25 -16.23 -10.34
C GLY A 69 5.01 -17.11 -10.10
N ASN A 70 4.64 -17.38 -8.84
CA ASN A 70 3.34 -17.96 -8.52
C ASN A 70 2.30 -16.85 -8.40
N ARG A 71 1.17 -16.97 -9.09
CA ARG A 71 0.05 -16.05 -8.92
C ARG A 71 -0.53 -16.18 -7.52
N PHE A 72 -0.77 -15.07 -6.83
CA PHE A 72 -1.43 -15.11 -5.53
C PHE A 72 -2.88 -15.58 -5.68
N PRO A 73 -3.30 -16.53 -4.82
CA PRO A 73 -4.69 -16.96 -4.78
C PRO A 73 -5.57 -15.92 -4.09
N ALA A 74 -6.87 -15.98 -4.32
CA ALA A 74 -7.82 -15.23 -3.52
C ALA A 74 -7.75 -15.68 -2.03
N PRO A 75 -7.94 -14.76 -1.07
CA PRO A 75 -8.35 -13.37 -1.22
C PRO A 75 -7.23 -12.36 -1.45
N SER A 76 -5.99 -12.79 -1.64
CA SER A 76 -4.83 -11.90 -1.84
C SER A 76 -4.84 -11.26 -3.24
N LEU A 77 -5.86 -10.46 -3.49
CA LEU A 77 -5.96 -9.59 -4.66
C LEU A 77 -5.39 -8.20 -4.34
N PRO A 78 -4.94 -7.42 -5.35
CA PRO A 78 -4.38 -6.10 -5.14
C PRO A 78 -5.27 -5.22 -4.26
N GLY A 79 -4.73 -4.75 -3.11
CA GLY A 79 -5.44 -3.86 -2.18
C GLY A 79 -6.49 -4.50 -1.27
N PHE A 80 -6.66 -5.84 -1.25
CA PHE A 80 -7.73 -6.51 -0.48
C PHE A 80 -7.29 -6.90 0.93
N ASP A 81 -6.17 -7.57 1.08
CA ASP A 81 -5.68 -8.07 2.38
C ASP A 81 -4.17 -7.89 2.50
N SER A 82 -3.75 -6.81 3.15
CA SER A 82 -2.33 -6.49 3.31
C SER A 82 -1.62 -7.44 4.29
N LEU A 83 -2.30 -7.93 5.34
CA LEU A 83 -1.69 -8.84 6.31
C LEU A 83 -1.53 -10.25 5.75
N GLY A 84 -2.54 -10.78 5.10
CA GLY A 84 -2.48 -12.09 4.43
C GLY A 84 -1.43 -12.08 3.31
N SER A 85 -1.41 -11.04 2.49
CA SER A 85 -0.42 -10.85 1.42
C SER A 85 1.00 -10.76 1.97
N LEU A 86 1.22 -10.02 3.08
CA LEU A 86 2.53 -9.97 3.74
C LEU A 86 3.01 -11.36 4.15
N LYS A 87 2.16 -12.14 4.81
CA LYS A 87 2.49 -13.51 5.22
C LYS A 87 2.88 -14.37 4.03
N MET A 88 2.10 -14.32 2.96
CA MET A 88 2.37 -15.09 1.74
C MET A 88 3.69 -14.67 1.08
N ILE A 89 4.00 -13.37 1.02
CA ILE A 89 5.28 -12.88 0.49
C ILE A 89 6.43 -13.46 1.32
N LEU A 90 6.39 -13.30 2.63
CA LEU A 90 7.45 -13.74 3.53
C LEU A 90 7.64 -15.27 3.57
N ASP A 91 6.58 -16.05 3.36
CA ASP A 91 6.64 -17.52 3.27
C ASP A 91 7.41 -17.99 2.02
N THR A 92 7.57 -17.15 1.01
CA THR A 92 8.45 -17.46 -0.14
C THR A 92 9.94 -17.42 0.20
N GLY A 93 10.31 -16.76 1.32
CA GLY A 93 11.69 -16.44 1.73
C GLY A 93 12.22 -15.12 1.14
N PHE A 94 11.38 -14.38 0.43
CA PHE A 94 11.67 -13.06 -0.16
C PHE A 94 10.81 -11.96 0.45
N ASP A 95 11.22 -10.72 0.29
CA ASP A 95 10.55 -9.53 0.83
C ASP A 95 9.88 -8.68 -0.27
N TYR A 96 9.68 -9.26 -1.45
CA TYR A 96 9.09 -8.56 -2.60
C TYR A 96 8.13 -9.45 -3.39
N SER A 97 7.32 -8.80 -4.19
CA SER A 97 6.37 -9.43 -5.11
C SER A 97 6.29 -8.62 -6.41
N TRP A 98 5.46 -9.07 -7.36
CA TRP A 98 5.38 -8.47 -8.68
C TRP A 98 3.94 -8.19 -9.12
N PHE A 99 3.69 -7.00 -9.63
CA PHE A 99 2.55 -6.79 -10.54
C PHE A 99 2.98 -6.99 -11.99
N ILE A 100 2.13 -7.69 -12.74
CA ILE A 100 2.12 -7.67 -14.21
C ILE A 100 0.81 -7.03 -14.64
N THR A 101 0.90 -5.98 -15.43
CA THR A 101 -0.23 -5.11 -15.77
C THR A 101 -0.07 -4.50 -17.16
N THR A 102 -1.05 -3.73 -17.61
CA THR A 102 -1.04 -3.01 -18.88
C THR A 102 -1.10 -1.51 -18.67
N GLN A 103 -0.69 -0.72 -19.66
CA GLN A 103 -0.83 0.74 -19.62
C GLN A 103 -2.28 1.17 -19.34
N LYS A 104 -3.25 0.43 -19.85
CA LYS A 104 -4.68 0.73 -19.66
C LYS A 104 -5.11 0.57 -18.20
N ILE A 105 -4.57 -0.44 -17.50
CA ILE A 105 -4.80 -0.64 -16.06
C ILE A 105 -4.08 0.46 -15.28
N VAL A 106 -2.78 0.68 -15.53
CA VAL A 106 -1.97 1.68 -14.84
C VAL A 106 -2.61 3.06 -14.92
N LYS A 107 -3.03 3.47 -16.13
CA LYS A 107 -3.74 4.74 -16.34
C LYS A 107 -4.96 4.89 -15.43
N LYS A 108 -5.72 3.82 -15.24
CA LYS A 108 -7.03 3.87 -14.59
C LYS A 108 -6.97 3.58 -13.09
N GLU A 109 -6.08 2.70 -12.69
CA GLU A 109 -6.10 2.11 -11.35
C GLU A 109 -4.94 2.55 -10.45
N PHE A 110 -3.81 2.98 -11.04
CA PHE A 110 -2.70 3.41 -10.21
C PHE A 110 -2.94 4.81 -9.67
N ALA A 111 -2.89 4.91 -8.34
CA ALA A 111 -2.76 6.16 -7.61
C ALA A 111 -1.60 6.02 -6.63
N LEU A 112 -0.85 7.08 -6.44
CA LEU A 112 0.32 7.09 -5.55
C LEU A 112 0.00 7.81 -4.26
N SER A 113 0.55 7.34 -3.15
CA SER A 113 0.45 8.03 -1.86
C SER A 113 1.43 9.20 -1.80
N GLY A 114 1.12 10.18 -0.96
CA GLY A 114 1.95 11.37 -0.75
C GLY A 114 1.41 12.62 -1.44
N SER A 115 1.57 13.77 -0.80
CA SER A 115 1.14 15.06 -1.36
C SER A 115 2.01 15.48 -2.54
N GLU A 116 3.29 15.13 -2.50
CA GLU A 116 4.28 15.38 -3.55
C GLU A 116 3.94 14.65 -4.85
N GLN A 117 3.27 13.50 -4.76
CA GLN A 117 2.80 12.73 -5.91
C GLN A 117 1.43 13.20 -6.44
N ASN A 118 0.75 14.07 -5.70
CA ASN A 118 -0.61 14.52 -6.01
C ASN A 118 -0.72 16.06 -5.96
N PRO A 119 0.07 16.79 -6.77
CA PRO A 119 0.08 18.26 -6.73
C PRO A 119 -1.26 18.88 -7.15
N ASP A 120 -2.06 18.18 -7.97
CA ASP A 120 -3.41 18.60 -8.34
C ASP A 120 -4.37 18.67 -7.13
N PHE A 121 -4.26 17.72 -6.19
CA PHE A 121 -5.02 17.75 -4.95
C PHE A 121 -4.40 18.70 -3.91
N ALA A 122 -3.08 18.72 -3.80
CA ALA A 122 -2.37 19.60 -2.86
C ALA A 122 -2.64 21.07 -3.16
N ASP A 123 -2.66 21.45 -4.44
CA ASP A 123 -2.98 22.81 -4.91
C ASP A 123 -4.47 23.13 -4.90
N LYS A 124 -5.34 22.17 -4.55
CA LYS A 124 -6.81 22.30 -4.57
C LYS A 124 -7.37 22.79 -5.91
N SER A 125 -6.73 22.41 -7.02
CA SER A 125 -7.08 22.86 -8.36
C SER A 125 -7.98 21.88 -9.09
N TRP A 126 -9.29 22.14 -9.11
CA TRP A 126 -10.26 21.33 -9.88
C TRP A 126 -9.96 21.24 -11.36
N VAL A 127 -9.36 22.30 -11.96
CA VAL A 127 -8.97 22.30 -13.36
C VAL A 127 -7.86 21.29 -13.62
N LYS A 128 -6.82 21.27 -12.75
CA LYS A 128 -5.74 20.27 -12.83
C LYS A 128 -6.28 18.85 -12.65
N VAL A 129 -7.17 18.63 -11.68
CA VAL A 129 -7.81 17.33 -11.45
C VAL A 129 -8.56 16.87 -12.70
N LEU A 130 -9.37 17.73 -13.31
CA LEU A 130 -10.11 17.39 -14.52
C LEU A 130 -9.18 17.06 -15.69
N GLN A 131 -8.15 17.88 -15.91
CA GLN A 131 -7.19 17.68 -17.00
C GLN A 131 -6.37 16.40 -16.82
N GLN A 132 -5.81 16.18 -15.63
CA GLN A 132 -4.85 15.10 -15.41
C GLN A 132 -5.50 13.74 -15.19
N ARG A 133 -6.69 13.69 -14.56
CA ARG A 133 -7.32 12.43 -14.17
C ARG A 133 -8.48 12.00 -15.06
N ILE A 134 -9.11 12.93 -15.78
CA ILE A 134 -10.27 12.63 -16.61
C ILE A 134 -9.95 12.77 -18.11
N LEU A 135 -9.36 13.87 -18.51
CA LEU A 135 -9.13 14.19 -19.93
C LEU A 135 -7.80 13.65 -20.47
N ASN A 136 -6.82 13.39 -19.61
CA ASN A 136 -5.52 12.87 -20.02
C ASN A 136 -5.66 11.48 -20.64
N LYS A 137 -4.93 11.21 -21.73
CA LYS A 137 -4.85 9.90 -22.38
C LYS A 137 -3.83 8.96 -21.69
N ALA A 138 -2.84 9.50 -20.98
CA ALA A 138 -1.85 8.78 -20.19
C ALA A 138 -2.31 8.61 -18.71
N ALA A 139 -1.51 7.98 -17.86
CA ALA A 139 -1.69 8.00 -16.42
C ALA A 139 -1.42 9.43 -15.88
N THR A 140 -1.53 9.63 -14.56
CA THR A 140 -1.16 10.92 -13.97
C THR A 140 0.34 11.17 -14.17
N PRO A 141 0.79 12.45 -14.26
CA PRO A 141 2.21 12.75 -14.46
C PRO A 141 3.14 12.06 -13.47
N ALA A 142 2.73 11.96 -12.21
CA ALA A 142 3.51 11.27 -11.19
C ALA A 142 3.68 9.77 -11.52
N VAL A 143 2.63 9.08 -11.94
CA VAL A 143 2.71 7.66 -12.32
C VAL A 143 3.57 7.46 -13.56
N GLU A 144 3.47 8.36 -14.55
CA GLU A 144 4.33 8.28 -15.74
C GLU A 144 5.80 8.52 -15.37
N ALA A 145 6.12 9.45 -14.46
CA ALA A 145 7.47 9.67 -13.96
C ALA A 145 8.05 8.42 -13.25
N PHE A 146 7.24 7.71 -12.47
CA PHE A 146 7.67 6.42 -11.88
C PHE A 146 7.94 5.34 -12.93
N LYS A 147 7.20 5.32 -14.03
CA LYS A 147 7.47 4.40 -15.15
C LYS A 147 8.77 4.72 -15.88
N GLU A 148 9.11 6.01 -15.95
CA GLU A 148 10.30 6.49 -16.67
C GLU A 148 11.57 6.43 -15.83
N HIS A 149 11.49 6.81 -14.55
CA HIS A 149 12.64 7.01 -13.67
C HIS A 149 12.70 6.02 -12.51
N GLY A 150 11.60 5.34 -12.18
CA GLY A 150 11.50 4.46 -11.02
C GLY A 150 12.21 3.13 -11.24
N GLU A 151 13.15 2.78 -10.38
CA GLU A 151 13.91 1.51 -10.45
C GLU A 151 13.04 0.26 -10.31
N ASN A 152 11.81 0.38 -9.82
CA ASN A 152 10.90 -0.75 -9.63
C ASN A 152 9.95 -0.99 -10.81
N PHE A 153 10.08 -0.22 -11.90
CA PHE A 153 9.22 -0.34 -13.06
C PHE A 153 10.00 -0.80 -14.29
N VAL A 154 9.44 -1.73 -15.03
CA VAL A 154 9.91 -2.12 -16.36
C VAL A 154 8.75 -2.13 -17.33
N VAL A 155 9.02 -1.66 -18.55
CA VAL A 155 8.03 -1.59 -19.64
C VAL A 155 8.53 -2.41 -20.82
N ALA A 156 7.65 -3.21 -21.41
CA ALA A 156 7.97 -4.08 -22.54
C ALA A 156 6.79 -4.21 -23.51
N GLN A 157 7.09 -4.50 -24.76
CA GLN A 157 6.04 -4.73 -25.77
C GLN A 157 5.57 -6.20 -25.79
N THR A 158 6.39 -7.10 -25.30
CA THR A 158 6.10 -8.54 -25.29
C THR A 158 6.33 -9.14 -23.90
N LEU A 159 5.65 -10.25 -23.60
CA LEU A 159 5.82 -10.93 -22.32
C LEU A 159 7.24 -11.50 -22.13
N PRO A 160 7.87 -12.14 -23.14
CA PRO A 160 9.27 -12.59 -22.99
C PRO A 160 10.24 -11.46 -22.64
N GLU A 161 10.11 -10.31 -23.28
CA GLU A 161 10.91 -9.11 -22.97
C GLU A 161 10.65 -8.64 -21.53
N LEU A 162 9.38 -8.62 -21.10
CA LEU A 162 9.01 -8.20 -19.76
C LEU A 162 9.65 -9.09 -18.70
N ILE A 163 9.50 -10.41 -18.84
CA ILE A 163 10.07 -11.38 -17.88
C ILE A 163 11.60 -11.29 -17.82
N ALA A 164 12.25 -11.13 -18.96
CA ALA A 164 13.71 -10.94 -19.00
C ALA A 164 14.12 -9.66 -18.22
N LYS A 165 13.42 -8.55 -18.40
CA LYS A 165 13.68 -7.31 -17.67
C LYS A 165 13.41 -7.45 -16.16
N MET A 166 12.33 -8.11 -15.77
CA MET A 166 11.99 -8.36 -14.36
C MET A 166 13.05 -9.24 -13.67
N ASN A 167 13.48 -10.33 -14.30
CA ASN A 167 14.58 -11.17 -13.81
C ASN A 167 15.90 -10.38 -13.73
N GLY A 168 16.19 -9.57 -14.75
CA GLY A 168 17.40 -8.73 -14.78
C GLY A 168 17.44 -7.69 -13.66
N MET A 169 16.27 -7.16 -13.24
CA MET A 169 16.16 -6.21 -12.11
C MET A 169 16.65 -6.84 -10.79
N GLU A 170 16.42 -8.13 -10.60
CA GLU A 170 16.81 -8.87 -9.39
C GLU A 170 18.10 -9.68 -9.56
N GLY A 171 18.68 -9.70 -10.76
CA GLY A 171 19.88 -10.48 -11.07
C GLY A 171 19.67 -11.99 -10.89
N ASN A 172 18.47 -12.49 -11.18
CA ASN A 172 18.13 -13.91 -11.06
C ASN A 172 17.19 -14.36 -12.19
N ASP A 173 16.87 -15.67 -12.23
CA ASP A 173 15.99 -16.29 -13.23
C ASP A 173 14.78 -16.99 -12.56
N LEU A 174 14.25 -16.40 -11.48
CA LEU A 174 13.16 -17.02 -10.71
C LEU A 174 11.83 -16.98 -11.44
N LEU A 175 11.61 -15.99 -12.32
CA LEU A 175 10.38 -15.84 -13.07
C LEU A 175 10.46 -16.68 -14.37
N SER A 176 9.72 -17.78 -14.40
CA SER A 176 9.57 -18.61 -15.60
C SER A 176 8.56 -18.01 -16.56
N LEU A 177 8.97 -17.77 -17.81
CA LEU A 177 8.09 -17.29 -18.87
C LEU A 177 6.89 -18.21 -19.07
N ASP A 178 7.12 -19.50 -19.24
CA ASP A 178 6.06 -20.47 -19.55
C ASP A 178 5.00 -20.52 -18.45
N LYS A 179 5.44 -20.46 -17.18
CA LYS A 179 4.55 -20.46 -16.02
C LYS A 179 3.68 -19.21 -15.95
N ILE A 180 4.30 -18.03 -16.08
CA ILE A 180 3.60 -16.75 -16.02
C ILE A 180 2.66 -16.61 -17.23
N GLU A 181 3.12 -17.00 -18.41
CA GLU A 181 2.30 -16.98 -19.62
C GLU A 181 1.05 -17.86 -19.48
N ALA A 182 1.20 -19.07 -18.92
CA ALA A 182 0.08 -19.98 -18.67
C ALA A 182 -0.96 -19.37 -17.74
N GLU A 183 -0.52 -18.73 -16.64
CA GLU A 183 -1.40 -18.03 -15.69
C GLU A 183 -2.15 -16.85 -16.34
N ILE A 184 -1.45 -16.05 -17.14
CA ILE A 184 -2.05 -14.91 -17.83
C ILE A 184 -3.04 -15.40 -18.87
N LYS A 185 -2.70 -16.43 -19.69
CA LYS A 185 -3.59 -17.01 -20.67
C LYS A 185 -4.85 -17.61 -20.03
N ALA A 186 -4.68 -18.32 -18.90
CA ALA A 186 -5.81 -18.87 -18.15
C ALA A 186 -6.77 -17.77 -17.67
N ARG A 187 -6.24 -16.67 -17.12
CA ARG A 187 -7.03 -15.50 -16.73
C ARG A 187 -7.67 -14.83 -17.95
N ASP A 188 -6.96 -14.66 -19.05
CA ASP A 188 -7.45 -13.96 -20.24
C ASP A 188 -8.56 -14.74 -20.95
N LEU A 189 -8.57 -16.08 -20.89
CA LEU A 189 -9.69 -16.91 -21.35
C LEU A 189 -10.98 -16.64 -20.56
N GLN A 190 -10.88 -16.21 -19.31
CA GLN A 190 -12.05 -15.93 -18.48
C GLN A 190 -12.66 -14.54 -18.73
N VAL A 191 -11.98 -13.66 -19.48
CA VAL A 191 -12.46 -12.28 -19.75
C VAL A 191 -13.80 -12.30 -20.50
N ASP A 192 -13.95 -13.20 -21.45
CA ASP A 192 -15.12 -13.32 -22.29
C ASP A 192 -16.13 -14.37 -21.75
N ASN A 193 -15.84 -14.96 -20.58
CA ASN A 193 -16.68 -15.99 -19.96
C ASN A 193 -17.65 -15.38 -18.95
N ASN A 194 -18.93 -15.29 -19.30
CA ASN A 194 -19.97 -14.79 -18.39
C ASN A 194 -20.20 -15.66 -17.15
N PHE A 195 -19.71 -16.91 -17.15
CA PHE A 195 -19.79 -17.86 -16.04
C PHE A 195 -18.44 -18.05 -15.33
N THR A 196 -17.56 -17.07 -15.48
CA THR A 196 -16.20 -17.13 -14.88
C THR A 196 -16.23 -17.52 -13.40
N LYS A 197 -15.21 -18.27 -12.99
CA LYS A 197 -14.91 -18.59 -11.58
C LYS A 197 -13.58 -17.99 -11.14
N ASP A 198 -12.90 -17.23 -12.02
CA ASP A 198 -11.70 -16.49 -11.62
C ASP A 198 -12.08 -15.38 -10.63
N ALA A 199 -11.54 -15.46 -9.41
CA ALA A 199 -11.88 -14.56 -8.32
C ALA A 199 -11.52 -13.10 -8.62
N GLN A 200 -10.41 -12.86 -9.36
CA GLN A 200 -10.01 -11.51 -9.74
C GLN A 200 -11.00 -10.90 -10.75
N ILE A 201 -11.42 -11.67 -11.75
CA ILE A 201 -12.41 -11.20 -12.74
C ILE A 201 -13.74 -10.91 -12.06
N MET A 202 -14.17 -11.77 -11.14
CA MET A 202 -15.37 -11.54 -10.34
C MET A 202 -15.25 -10.26 -9.50
N ALA A 203 -14.09 -10.02 -8.88
CA ALA A 203 -13.82 -8.80 -8.11
C ALA A 203 -13.85 -7.54 -9.00
N ILE A 204 -13.29 -7.60 -10.22
CA ILE A 204 -13.34 -6.49 -11.18
C ILE A 204 -14.80 -6.18 -11.57
N HIS A 205 -15.60 -7.20 -11.84
CA HIS A 205 -17.03 -7.02 -12.14
C HIS A 205 -17.76 -6.39 -10.95
N ALA A 206 -17.55 -6.91 -9.73
CA ALA A 206 -18.17 -6.39 -8.51
C ALA A 206 -17.79 -4.92 -8.25
N ALA A 207 -16.51 -4.57 -8.35
CA ALA A 207 -16.04 -3.19 -8.18
C ALA A 207 -16.68 -2.25 -9.21
N ARG A 208 -16.85 -2.69 -10.44
CA ARG A 208 -17.48 -1.88 -11.51
C ARG A 208 -19.00 -1.73 -11.39
N ASN A 209 -19.65 -2.44 -10.49
CA ASN A 209 -21.06 -2.19 -10.15
C ASN A 209 -21.21 -0.90 -9.35
N TYR A 210 -20.19 -0.48 -8.60
CA TYR A 210 -20.17 0.82 -7.96
C TYR A 210 -19.77 1.91 -8.96
N ARG A 211 -20.62 2.95 -9.09
CA ARG A 211 -20.44 4.00 -10.10
C ARG A 211 -19.11 4.75 -9.97
N GLY A 212 -18.68 5.02 -8.73
CA GLY A 212 -17.41 5.72 -8.46
C GLY A 212 -16.21 4.92 -8.97
N ASP A 213 -16.12 3.64 -8.62
CA ASP A 213 -15.05 2.76 -9.07
C ASP A 213 -15.06 2.55 -10.58
N LYS A 214 -16.23 2.35 -11.15
CA LYS A 214 -16.40 2.25 -12.60
C LYS A 214 -15.85 3.47 -13.35
N LEU A 215 -16.06 4.67 -12.80
CA LEU A 215 -15.65 5.92 -13.44
C LEU A 215 -14.18 6.24 -13.20
N GLN A 216 -13.61 5.96 -12.03
CA GLN A 216 -12.31 6.50 -11.64
C GLN A 216 -11.27 5.48 -11.16
N ARG A 217 -11.66 4.28 -10.71
CA ARG A 217 -10.78 3.39 -9.97
C ARG A 217 -10.60 1.99 -10.53
N THR A 218 -11.45 1.55 -11.45
CA THR A 218 -11.40 0.19 -11.99
C THR A 218 -11.48 0.18 -13.51
N ALA A 219 -10.45 -0.35 -14.16
CA ALA A 219 -10.39 -0.47 -15.60
C ALA A 219 -11.51 -1.37 -16.13
N LYS A 220 -11.94 -1.11 -17.35
CA LYS A 220 -12.81 -2.08 -18.05
C LYS A 220 -12.02 -3.38 -18.22
N LEU A 221 -12.65 -4.49 -17.90
CA LEU A 221 -12.04 -5.81 -18.06
C LEU A 221 -11.53 -6.00 -19.48
N HIS A 222 -10.30 -6.49 -19.62
CA HIS A 222 -9.64 -6.77 -20.89
C HIS A 222 -8.56 -7.84 -20.72
N LYS A 223 -8.09 -8.39 -21.84
CA LYS A 223 -7.00 -9.36 -21.88
C LYS A 223 -5.66 -8.67 -21.66
N ILE A 224 -4.82 -9.23 -20.81
CA ILE A 224 -3.48 -8.67 -20.50
C ILE A 224 -2.57 -8.79 -21.72
N LEU A 225 -2.63 -9.92 -22.45
CA LEU A 225 -1.75 -10.16 -23.60
C LEU A 225 -2.23 -9.51 -24.91
N ASP A 226 -3.33 -8.79 -24.88
CA ASP A 226 -3.83 -8.07 -26.06
C ASP A 226 -3.06 -6.74 -26.21
N PRO A 227 -2.27 -6.57 -27.29
CA PRO A 227 -1.45 -5.39 -27.51
C PRO A 227 -2.22 -4.07 -27.64
N GLU A 228 -3.54 -4.12 -27.95
CA GLU A 228 -4.38 -2.92 -27.96
C GLU A 228 -4.54 -2.27 -26.57
N ASN A 229 -4.18 -2.97 -25.51
CA ASN A 229 -4.24 -2.45 -24.14
C ASN A 229 -2.96 -1.71 -23.72
N GLY A 230 -2.06 -1.49 -24.66
CA GLY A 230 -0.79 -0.80 -24.50
C GLY A 230 0.34 -1.74 -24.05
N PRO A 231 1.54 -1.22 -23.77
CA PRO A 231 2.66 -2.03 -23.34
C PRO A 231 2.35 -2.74 -22.04
N LEU A 232 3.02 -3.88 -21.86
CA LEU A 232 3.07 -4.61 -20.58
C LEU A 232 3.99 -3.86 -19.61
N ILE A 233 3.61 -3.85 -18.35
CA ILE A 233 4.35 -3.18 -17.29
C ILE A 233 4.54 -4.17 -16.15
N GLY A 234 5.79 -4.40 -15.77
CA GLY A 234 6.18 -5.13 -14.57
C GLY A 234 6.51 -4.13 -13.47
N VAL A 235 6.01 -4.38 -12.27
CA VAL A 235 6.32 -3.55 -11.11
C VAL A 235 6.79 -4.43 -9.97
N LYS A 236 8.04 -4.22 -9.51
CA LYS A 236 8.52 -4.80 -8.27
C LYS A 236 7.89 -4.09 -7.09
N LEU A 237 7.24 -4.84 -6.22
CA LEU A 237 6.58 -4.33 -5.03
C LEU A 237 7.40 -4.71 -3.80
N ASN A 238 7.69 -3.72 -2.99
CA ASN A 238 8.42 -3.87 -1.73
C ASN A 238 7.46 -3.72 -0.54
N ILE A 239 7.82 -4.29 0.59
CA ILE A 239 7.11 -4.05 1.84
C ILE A 239 7.46 -2.64 2.29
N ILE A 240 6.43 -1.84 2.56
CA ILE A 240 6.58 -0.44 2.97
C ILE A 240 6.02 -0.23 4.37
N THR A 241 6.79 0.41 5.24
CA THR A 241 6.34 0.84 6.56
C THR A 241 5.39 2.02 6.44
N ARG A 242 4.42 2.11 7.31
CA ARG A 242 3.53 3.28 7.29
C ARG A 242 3.30 3.89 8.65
N LYS A 243 2.82 3.12 9.62
CA LYS A 243 2.45 3.61 10.95
C LYS A 243 2.65 2.53 12.00
N THR A 244 2.72 2.96 13.26
CA THR A 244 2.64 2.07 14.40
C THR A 244 1.18 1.80 14.75
N LEU A 245 0.82 0.55 15.02
CA LEU A 245 -0.49 0.15 15.53
C LEU A 245 -0.48 -0.07 17.04
N GLY A 246 0.67 -0.39 17.62
CA GLY A 246 0.94 -0.32 19.04
C GLY A 246 1.32 1.09 19.48
N GLY A 247 1.56 1.31 20.75
CA GLY A 247 1.96 2.61 21.26
C GLY A 247 1.95 2.71 22.77
N LEU A 248 2.11 3.94 23.27
CA LEU A 248 2.02 4.25 24.70
C LEU A 248 0.62 3.92 25.21
N GLN A 249 0.55 3.17 26.29
CA GLN A 249 -0.71 2.81 26.93
C GLN A 249 -1.36 4.04 27.55
N THR A 250 -2.66 4.21 27.31
CA THR A 250 -3.43 5.31 27.87
C THR A 250 -4.79 4.85 28.36
N ASN A 251 -5.38 5.60 29.31
CA ASN A 251 -6.78 5.47 29.64
C ASN A 251 -7.69 6.22 28.61
N LEU A 252 -9.00 6.27 28.87
CA LEU A 252 -9.96 6.93 27.98
C LEU A 252 -9.80 8.45 27.91
N ASP A 253 -9.14 9.06 28.88
CA ASP A 253 -8.82 10.49 28.91
C ASP A 253 -7.46 10.77 28.25
N SER A 254 -6.86 9.77 27.59
CA SER A 254 -5.54 9.83 26.96
C SER A 254 -4.38 10.13 27.92
N GLN A 255 -4.57 9.94 29.24
CA GLN A 255 -3.47 9.98 30.20
C GLN A 255 -2.59 8.74 30.04
N MET A 256 -1.27 8.94 30.01
CA MET A 256 -0.33 7.84 29.95
C MET A 256 -0.39 7.01 31.24
N LEU A 257 -0.30 5.70 31.08
CA LEU A 257 -0.30 4.76 32.19
C LEU A 257 1.12 4.24 32.46
N ASP A 258 1.42 4.03 33.73
CA ASP A 258 2.62 3.29 34.17
C ASP A 258 2.40 1.77 34.09
N ALA A 259 3.42 0.99 34.45
CA ALA A 259 3.37 -0.47 34.44
C ALA A 259 2.31 -1.07 35.41
N SER A 260 1.83 -0.31 36.39
CA SER A 260 0.74 -0.71 37.29
C SER A 260 -0.65 -0.40 36.75
N GLY A 261 -0.72 0.33 35.61
CA GLY A 261 -1.97 0.85 35.04
C GLY A 261 -2.46 2.14 35.70
N THR A 262 -1.60 2.82 36.47
CA THR A 262 -1.91 4.09 37.12
C THR A 262 -1.57 5.25 36.20
N PRO A 263 -2.47 6.27 36.06
CA PRO A 263 -2.18 7.46 35.27
C PRO A 263 -0.98 8.24 35.83
N ILE A 264 -0.06 8.64 34.95
CA ILE A 264 1.07 9.51 35.29
C ILE A 264 0.59 10.95 35.22
N PRO A 265 0.63 11.71 36.34
CA PRO A 265 0.12 13.07 36.37
C PRO A 265 0.77 13.98 35.33
N GLY A 266 -0.05 14.71 34.56
CA GLY A 266 0.42 15.66 33.56
C GLY A 266 0.98 15.07 32.26
N LEU A 267 1.03 13.75 32.11
CA LEU A 267 1.49 13.11 30.88
C LEU A 267 0.34 12.53 30.08
N PHE A 268 0.29 12.89 28.78
CA PHE A 268 -0.73 12.48 27.85
C PHE A 268 -0.09 11.93 26.56
N ALA A 269 -0.74 10.97 25.94
CA ALA A 269 -0.39 10.49 24.62
C ALA A 269 -1.65 10.34 23.74
N ALA A 270 -1.64 10.99 22.57
CA ALA A 270 -2.77 10.98 21.65
C ALA A 270 -2.30 10.74 20.21
N GLY A 271 -3.19 10.18 19.38
CA GLY A 271 -2.90 9.86 18.00
C GLY A 271 -2.01 8.64 17.84
N GLU A 272 -1.15 8.63 16.81
CA GLU A 272 -0.34 7.48 16.44
C GLU A 272 0.57 6.99 17.59
N VAL A 273 1.16 7.89 18.38
CA VAL A 273 2.04 7.53 19.50
C VAL A 273 1.37 6.66 20.56
N ALA A 274 0.04 6.73 20.66
CA ALA A 274 -0.80 5.87 21.51
C ALA A 274 -1.54 4.78 20.72
N GLY A 275 -1.02 4.37 19.56
CA GLY A 275 -1.69 3.41 18.68
C GLY A 275 -3.12 3.83 18.30
N PHE A 276 -3.33 5.13 18.12
CA PHE A 276 -4.62 5.80 17.87
C PHE A 276 -5.60 5.78 19.05
N GLY A 277 -5.16 5.34 20.21
CA GLY A 277 -5.84 5.31 21.50
C GLY A 277 -5.54 4.04 22.29
N GLY A 278 -5.39 4.16 23.60
CA GLY A 278 -5.23 3.07 24.54
C GLY A 278 -3.96 2.22 24.39
N GLY A 279 -3.09 2.54 23.45
CA GLY A 279 -1.90 1.73 23.15
C GLY A 279 -2.12 0.71 22.03
N GLY A 280 -3.19 0.82 21.24
CA GLY A 280 -3.37 0.02 20.03
C GLY A 280 -4.65 -0.81 19.96
N TYR A 281 -5.77 -0.17 19.71
CA TYR A 281 -7.07 -0.84 19.58
C TYR A 281 -7.29 -1.53 18.22
N HIS A 282 -6.51 -1.22 17.19
CA HIS A 282 -6.67 -1.82 15.86
C HIS A 282 -6.24 -3.28 15.74
N GLY A 283 -5.51 -3.83 16.71
CA GLY A 283 -4.89 -5.15 16.56
C GLY A 283 -3.80 -5.11 15.48
N TYR A 284 -3.76 -6.14 14.63
CA TYR A 284 -2.79 -6.27 13.53
C TYR A 284 -3.31 -5.80 12.18
N ASN A 285 -4.60 -5.55 12.05
CA ASN A 285 -5.25 -5.13 10.81
C ASN A 285 -5.72 -3.69 10.92
N ALA A 286 -5.03 -2.82 10.20
CA ALA A 286 -5.43 -1.45 10.08
C ALA A 286 -6.67 -1.30 9.19
N LEU A 287 -7.58 -0.41 9.57
CA LEU A 287 -8.75 -0.04 8.78
C LEU A 287 -8.54 1.36 8.21
N GLU A 288 -8.45 1.47 6.90
CA GLU A 288 -8.34 2.76 6.21
C GLU A 288 -9.50 3.70 6.59
N GLY A 289 -9.18 4.99 6.71
CA GLY A 289 -10.15 6.02 7.09
C GLY A 289 -10.32 6.23 8.60
N THR A 290 -9.72 5.42 9.47
CA THR A 290 -9.89 5.52 10.92
C THR A 290 -8.81 6.33 11.63
N PHE A 291 -7.66 6.58 11.02
CA PHE A 291 -6.53 7.28 11.66
C PHE A 291 -6.87 8.70 12.12
N LEU A 292 -7.37 9.51 11.18
CA LEU A 292 -7.67 10.91 11.49
C LEU A 292 -8.73 11.01 12.59
N GLY A 293 -9.75 10.15 12.53
CA GLY A 293 -10.76 10.04 13.57
C GLY A 293 -10.16 9.68 14.92
N GLY A 294 -9.29 8.68 14.98
CA GLY A 294 -8.58 8.27 16.21
C GLY A 294 -7.68 9.36 16.77
N CYS A 295 -6.93 10.06 15.91
CA CYS A 295 -6.08 11.19 16.31
C CYS A 295 -6.90 12.35 16.89
N ILE A 296 -7.98 12.75 16.21
CA ILE A 296 -8.86 13.85 16.66
C ILE A 296 -9.57 13.46 17.95
N PHE A 297 -10.09 12.24 18.03
CA PHE A 297 -10.80 11.78 19.22
C PHE A 297 -9.88 11.74 20.44
N SER A 298 -8.73 11.06 20.37
CA SER A 298 -7.81 10.95 21.50
C SER A 298 -7.20 12.30 21.89
N GLY A 299 -6.85 13.16 20.91
CA GLY A 299 -6.40 14.52 21.19
C GLY A 299 -7.47 15.38 21.89
N ARG A 300 -8.74 15.22 21.50
CA ARG A 300 -9.87 15.90 22.14
C ARG A 300 -10.09 15.40 23.59
N GLN A 301 -9.92 14.10 23.83
CA GLN A 301 -10.05 13.53 25.18
C GLN A 301 -8.92 14.05 26.07
N ALA A 302 -7.67 14.05 25.58
CA ALA A 302 -6.56 14.65 26.32
C ALA A 302 -6.82 16.11 26.70
N GLY A 303 -7.33 16.93 25.76
CA GLY A 303 -7.62 18.35 26.01
C GLY A 303 -8.84 18.63 26.90
N ARG A 304 -9.63 17.62 27.23
CA ARG A 304 -10.79 17.70 28.12
C ARG A 304 -10.59 17.07 29.48
N ALA A 305 -9.50 16.32 29.64
CA ALA A 305 -9.21 15.64 30.89
C ALA A 305 -9.00 16.66 32.04
N ASP A 306 -9.72 16.47 33.12
CA ASP A 306 -9.68 17.31 34.32
C ASP A 306 -8.38 17.04 35.14
N THR A 307 -7.22 17.29 34.56
CA THR A 307 -5.93 16.96 35.17
C THR A 307 -4.99 18.14 35.28
N ILE A 308 -5.52 19.33 35.16
CA ILE A 308 -4.83 20.56 35.50
C ILE A 308 -5.37 21.02 36.87
N ALA A 309 -5.29 20.14 37.85
CA ALA A 309 -5.45 20.50 39.25
C ALA A 309 -4.17 20.18 40.00
#